data_ec04e4224e8ca7a9ee8bea4adececc5d
#
_entry.id   ec04e4224e8ca7a9ee8bea4adececc5d
#
_cell.length_a   1.000
_cell.length_b   1.000
_cell.length_c   1.000
_cell.angle_alpha   90.00
_cell.angle_beta   90.00
_cell.angle_gamma   90.00
#
_symmetry.space_group_name_H-M   'P 1'
#
loop_
_entity.id
_entity.type
_entity.pdbx_description
1 polymer ?
#
loop_
_entity_poly.entity_id
_entity_poly.type
_entity_poly.pdbx_seq_one_letter_code
_entity_poly.pdbx_strand_id
1 'polypeptide(L)'
;MKKKQQYRKSTINNTNASQQNSGEVLNSVNYQTLLEDYLNKISFSNRQFIDELKTEHNKKLKELENKVSSLEQTNHVQQQDISRLNILLEQKNIEENRNLERMISYQLGYALINACKSFSGFISLPSELLKIRKLAKDKKQQKLLPSSPVANTPKQQTALVTSAPARSQSIDLTRGLTLLDPISELCWADAFTGYPLVRKSYADHIAGSTCKFAFFESAWLANKGSWIYAFTSPGLKHNNAQALLDAIQKLKDKSIPIIFWNKEDPMHYEMFKPIAEKVDYVFTTDQLVVDKYKKELGHSNIWALPFAAPIKVTNPIGRFSLDTETVCFAGTYYAQNHENRKKQMDMLLPALLAYNGCIYDRASKDTSGKYAYPEQYTHLIREGVNFNEIVKLYKKFKVFLNVNTITQSTTMMSRRVYELLASGTPVVSTPSKAITAQFPGIVITVNNEKEAELAVHKLLTDSYYWHKQSMLGIREVMSKHTYENRWEFACSVINNEPIKEKTPSVRIIAVYHNYL
;
A
#
# COMPACT_ATOMS: atom_id res chain seq x y z
N MET A 1 37.18 23.28 6.13
CA MET A 1 38.16 23.91 7.06
C MET A 1 39.63 23.71 6.70
N LYS A 2 40.02 23.35 5.48
CA LYS A 2 41.43 23.14 5.08
C LYS A 2 41.94 24.09 3.96
N LYS A 3 41.21 25.16 3.63
CA LYS A 3 41.62 26.15 2.61
C LYS A 3 41.87 27.58 3.15
N LYS A 4 41.86 27.79 4.48
CA LYS A 4 42.11 29.11 5.11
C LYS A 4 43.49 29.23 5.80
N GLN A 5 44.36 28.24 5.72
CA GLN A 5 45.68 28.27 6.37
C GLN A 5 46.86 28.55 5.42
N GLN A 6 46.60 28.67 4.13
CA GLN A 6 47.70 28.87 3.15
C GLN A 6 47.95 30.32 2.73
N TYR A 7 47.14 31.28 3.19
CA TYR A 7 47.32 32.70 2.83
C TYR A 7 47.99 33.56 3.92
N ARG A 8 48.52 32.95 5.00
CA ARG A 8 49.11 33.70 6.14
C ARG A 8 50.61 33.52 6.30
N LYS A 9 51.34 32.93 5.32
CA LYS A 9 52.81 32.68 5.44
C LYS A 9 53.69 33.27 4.33
N SER A 10 53.18 34.19 3.48
CA SER A 10 54.00 34.77 2.40
C SER A 10 54.20 36.27 2.45
N THR A 11 54.00 36.94 3.58
CA THR A 11 54.25 38.40 3.65
C THR A 11 54.95 38.82 4.95
N ILE A 12 56.04 38.11 5.30
CA ILE A 12 57.05 38.63 6.24
C ILE A 12 58.36 38.07 5.78
N ASN A 13 59.03 38.78 4.87
CA ASN A 13 60.50 38.88 4.73
C ASN A 13 60.81 39.77 3.54
N ASN A 14 61.53 40.79 3.86
CA ASN A 14 62.25 41.81 3.09
C ASN A 14 61.65 43.20 3.20
N THR A 15 62.28 44.02 4.07
CA THR A 15 63.24 45.07 3.66
C THR A 15 63.78 45.81 4.90
N ASN A 16 65.05 45.55 5.21
CA ASN A 16 65.87 46.53 5.87
C ASN A 16 66.52 47.38 4.76
N ALA A 17 66.25 48.67 4.77
CA ALA A 17 67.25 49.69 4.35
C ALA A 17 66.65 51.09 4.64
N SER A 18 67.28 51.76 5.61
CA SER A 18 67.68 53.14 5.82
C SER A 18 66.97 54.29 5.07
N GLN A 19 66.66 55.30 5.86
CA GLN A 19 66.79 56.77 5.70
C GLN A 19 65.50 57.58 5.45
N GLN A 20 65.29 58.45 6.46
CA GLN A 20 64.82 59.84 6.42
C GLN A 20 63.48 60.17 5.74
N ASN A 21 62.48 60.54 6.51
CA ASN A 21 62.12 61.95 6.64
C ASN A 21 60.90 62.19 7.55
N SER A 22 60.97 63.23 8.33
CA SER A 22 59.96 63.85 9.17
C SER A 22 58.75 64.28 8.36
N GLY A 23 57.69 63.52 8.39
CA GLY A 23 56.41 63.88 7.71
C GLY A 23 55.26 62.86 7.84
N GLU A 24 55.53 61.66 8.29
CA GLU A 24 54.54 60.55 8.25
C GLU A 24 53.80 60.26 9.57
N VAL A 25 54.10 60.97 10.66
CA VAL A 25 53.49 60.69 11.97
C VAL A 25 52.04 61.23 12.08
N LEU A 26 51.64 62.19 11.22
CA LEU A 26 50.27 62.71 11.19
C LEU A 26 49.27 61.87 10.40
N ASN A 27 49.69 60.96 9.54
CA ASN A 27 48.81 60.12 8.75
C ASN A 27 48.50 58.75 9.42
N SER A 28 49.35 58.23 10.30
CA SER A 28 49.13 56.91 10.94
C SER A 28 48.03 56.93 12.00
N VAL A 29 47.90 58.04 12.71
CA VAL A 29 46.82 58.24 13.73
C VAL A 29 45.47 58.31 13.06
N ASN A 30 45.38 58.89 11.87
CA ASN A 30 44.14 59.02 11.12
C ASN A 30 43.65 57.68 10.53
N TYR A 31 44.56 56.78 10.13
CA TYR A 31 44.23 55.46 9.62
C TYR A 31 43.78 54.48 10.72
N GLN A 32 44.35 54.52 11.90
CA GLN A 32 43.94 53.70 13.02
C GLN A 32 42.53 54.08 13.51
N THR A 33 42.28 55.38 13.64
CA THR A 33 40.96 55.90 14.05
C THR A 33 39.87 55.57 13.00
N LEU A 34 40.19 55.67 11.72
CA LEU A 34 39.30 55.26 10.62
C LEU A 34 39.07 53.74 10.59
N LEU A 35 40.06 52.92 10.87
CA LEU A 35 39.94 51.47 10.93
C LEU A 35 39.12 51.03 12.14
N GLU A 36 39.31 51.67 13.31
CA GLU A 36 38.48 51.42 14.49
C GLU A 36 37.02 51.83 14.28
N ASP A 37 36.75 52.96 13.64
CA ASP A 37 35.40 53.39 13.30
C ASP A 37 34.74 52.45 12.27
N TYR A 38 35.49 51.98 11.29
CA TYR A 38 35.01 51.01 10.32
C TYR A 38 34.72 49.63 10.94
N LEU A 39 35.56 49.14 11.83
CA LEU A 39 35.36 47.90 12.58
C LEU A 39 34.17 48.01 13.55
N ASN A 40 34.00 49.16 14.18
CA ASN A 40 32.85 49.42 15.03
C ASN A 40 31.52 49.46 14.24
N LYS A 41 31.50 50.08 13.06
CA LYS A 41 30.35 50.09 12.15
C LYS A 41 29.99 48.68 11.65
N ILE A 42 30.98 47.86 11.29
CA ILE A 42 30.77 46.44 10.92
C ILE A 42 30.23 45.63 12.09
N SER A 43 30.78 45.83 13.29
CA SER A 43 30.30 45.17 14.52
C SER A 43 28.87 45.56 14.86
N PHE A 44 28.53 46.85 14.72
CA PHE A 44 27.16 47.36 14.95
C PHE A 44 26.18 46.78 13.90
N SER A 45 26.52 46.81 12.63
CA SER A 45 25.69 46.24 11.55
C SER A 45 25.48 44.74 11.71
N ASN A 46 26.52 44.00 12.11
CA ASN A 46 26.39 42.58 12.38
C ASN A 46 25.49 42.27 13.60
N ARG A 47 25.56 43.09 14.64
CA ARG A 47 24.63 42.96 15.79
C ARG A 47 23.20 43.23 15.39
N GLN A 48 22.92 44.29 14.64
CA GLN A 48 21.60 44.60 14.14
C GLN A 48 21.03 43.47 13.28
N PHE A 49 21.81 42.93 12.37
CA PHE A 49 21.42 41.78 11.53
C PHE A 49 21.12 40.52 12.35
N ILE A 50 21.92 40.23 13.37
CA ILE A 50 21.69 39.10 14.29
C ILE A 50 20.39 39.30 15.07
N ASP A 51 20.08 40.51 15.51
CA ASP A 51 18.86 40.79 16.27
C ASP A 51 17.59 40.74 15.36
N GLU A 52 17.71 41.18 14.12
CA GLU A 52 16.66 41.00 13.11
C GLU A 52 16.39 39.50 12.84
N LEU A 53 17.43 38.67 12.64
CA LEU A 53 17.31 37.23 12.47
C LEU A 53 16.66 36.54 13.68
N LYS A 54 17.02 36.94 14.91
CA LYS A 54 16.40 36.42 16.13
C LYS A 54 14.92 36.79 16.21
N THR A 55 14.58 38.00 15.83
CA THR A 55 13.19 38.48 15.85
C THR A 55 12.34 37.71 14.83
N GLU A 56 12.85 37.49 13.62
CA GLU A 56 12.18 36.72 12.60
C GLU A 56 12.05 35.23 13.00
N HIS A 57 13.10 34.67 13.59
CA HIS A 57 13.08 33.31 14.11
C HIS A 57 12.02 33.11 15.19
N ASN A 58 11.97 34.02 16.17
CA ASN A 58 10.98 33.97 17.25
C ASN A 58 9.54 34.15 16.73
N LYS A 59 9.34 34.98 15.70
CA LYS A 59 8.03 35.09 15.03
C LYS A 59 7.61 33.78 14.39
N LYS A 60 8.49 33.12 13.62
CA LYS A 60 8.23 31.82 13.02
C LYS A 60 7.99 30.72 14.05
N LEU A 61 8.72 30.75 15.16
CA LEU A 61 8.52 29.80 16.26
C LEU A 61 7.11 29.91 16.82
N LYS A 62 6.65 31.14 17.10
CA LYS A 62 5.30 31.40 17.63
C LYS A 62 4.19 31.03 16.66
N GLU A 63 4.40 31.21 15.35
CA GLU A 63 3.47 30.73 14.30
C GLU A 63 3.38 29.19 14.26
N LEU A 64 4.50 28.51 14.43
CA LEU A 64 4.54 27.04 14.50
C LEU A 64 3.88 26.50 15.76
N GLU A 65 4.11 27.12 16.93
CA GLU A 65 3.46 26.74 18.19
C GLU A 65 1.93 26.85 18.09
N ASN A 66 1.42 27.94 17.52
CA ASN A 66 -0.01 28.12 17.29
C ASN A 66 -0.58 27.07 16.35
N LYS A 67 0.17 26.69 15.32
CA LYS A 67 -0.24 25.66 14.36
C LYS A 67 -0.25 24.26 15.00
N VAL A 68 0.71 23.96 15.84
CA VAL A 68 0.75 22.70 16.63
C VAL A 68 -0.47 22.62 17.54
N SER A 69 -0.77 23.67 18.30
CA SER A 69 -1.95 23.71 19.20
C SER A 69 -3.27 23.50 18.44
N SER A 70 -3.43 24.14 17.27
CA SER A 70 -4.61 23.94 16.41
C SER A 70 -4.72 22.49 15.89
N LEU A 71 -3.60 21.85 15.53
CA LEU A 71 -3.57 20.46 15.09
C LEU A 71 -3.88 19.48 16.23
N GLU A 72 -3.40 19.76 17.44
CA GLU A 72 -3.71 18.96 18.63
C GLU A 72 -5.20 18.99 18.96
N GLN A 73 -5.83 20.18 18.88
CA GLN A 73 -7.26 20.33 19.08
C GLN A 73 -8.07 19.56 18.03
N THR A 74 -7.66 19.63 16.76
CA THR A 74 -8.30 18.90 15.68
C THR A 74 -8.17 17.38 15.88
N ASN A 75 -7.00 16.92 16.30
CA ASN A 75 -6.74 15.51 16.58
C ASN A 75 -7.60 14.99 17.76
N HIS A 76 -7.79 15.81 18.79
CA HIS A 76 -8.64 15.46 19.93
C HIS A 76 -10.11 15.25 19.51
N VAL A 77 -10.65 16.15 18.67
CA VAL A 77 -12.02 16.01 18.13
C VAL A 77 -12.13 14.74 17.27
N GLN A 78 -11.16 14.46 16.40
CA GLN A 78 -11.16 13.25 15.59
C GLN A 78 -11.09 11.97 16.42
N GLN A 79 -10.35 11.96 17.53
CA GLN A 79 -10.32 10.83 18.45
C GLN A 79 -11.67 10.58 19.14
N GLN A 80 -12.40 11.64 19.48
CA GLN A 80 -13.74 11.49 20.04
C GLN A 80 -14.72 10.90 19.01
N ASP A 81 -14.64 11.33 17.76
CA ASP A 81 -15.49 10.79 16.68
C ASP A 81 -15.16 9.31 16.40
N ILE A 82 -13.89 8.92 16.41
CA ILE A 82 -13.46 7.52 16.28
C ILE A 82 -14.03 6.68 17.42
N SER A 83 -14.01 7.19 18.65
CA SER A 83 -14.57 6.47 19.81
C SER A 83 -16.07 6.27 19.68
N ARG A 84 -16.81 7.27 19.21
CA ARG A 84 -18.25 7.17 18.92
C ARG A 84 -18.55 6.14 17.82
N LEU A 85 -17.78 6.16 16.73
CA LEU A 85 -17.94 5.22 15.63
C LEU A 85 -17.65 3.78 16.06
N ASN A 86 -16.66 3.57 16.92
CA ASN A 86 -16.34 2.24 17.45
C ASN A 86 -17.47 1.68 18.31
N ILE A 87 -18.11 2.51 19.15
CA ILE A 87 -19.29 2.10 19.93
C ILE A 87 -20.46 1.71 19.02
N LEU A 88 -20.73 2.48 17.97
CA LEU A 88 -21.78 2.17 16.99
C LEU A 88 -21.47 0.88 16.20
N LEU A 89 -20.21 0.65 15.86
CA LEU A 89 -19.78 -0.57 15.18
C LEU A 89 -19.92 -1.80 16.07
N GLU A 90 -19.62 -1.67 17.35
CA GLU A 90 -19.79 -2.74 18.33
C GLU A 90 -21.27 -3.08 18.56
N GLN A 91 -22.13 -2.07 18.63
CA GLN A 91 -23.58 -2.26 18.70
C GLN A 91 -24.11 -2.97 17.45
N LYS A 92 -23.66 -2.58 16.25
CA LYS A 92 -24.02 -3.21 14.99
C LYS A 92 -23.55 -4.67 14.91
N ASN A 93 -22.33 -4.95 15.35
CA ASN A 93 -21.79 -6.32 15.40
C ASN A 93 -22.58 -7.22 16.37
N ILE A 94 -23.02 -6.68 17.51
CA ILE A 94 -23.88 -7.41 18.45
C ILE A 94 -25.24 -7.71 17.80
N GLU A 95 -25.79 -6.78 17.06
CA GLU A 95 -27.07 -6.96 16.35
C GLU A 95 -26.95 -7.96 15.19
N GLU A 96 -25.86 -7.91 14.41
CA GLU A 96 -25.56 -8.88 13.36
C GLU A 96 -25.34 -10.29 13.93
N ASN A 97 -24.64 -10.44 15.04
CA ASN A 97 -24.47 -11.73 15.72
C ASN A 97 -25.79 -12.29 16.24
N ARG A 98 -26.67 -11.46 16.84
CA ARG A 98 -28.02 -11.86 17.23
C ARG A 98 -28.86 -12.30 16.03
N ASN A 99 -28.68 -11.65 14.88
CA ASN A 99 -29.39 -12.02 13.64
C ASN A 99 -28.86 -13.33 13.07
N LEU A 100 -27.54 -13.59 13.14
CA LEU A 100 -26.92 -14.87 12.78
C LEU A 100 -27.44 -16.02 13.65
N GLU A 101 -27.49 -15.85 14.97
CA GLU A 101 -28.03 -16.85 15.88
C GLU A 101 -29.50 -17.18 15.63
N ARG A 102 -30.28 -16.22 15.10
CA ARG A 102 -31.68 -16.40 14.68
C ARG A 102 -31.81 -17.06 13.31
N MET A 103 -30.71 -17.25 12.57
CA MET A 103 -30.79 -17.95 11.28
C MET A 103 -31.08 -19.43 11.47
N ILE A 104 -32.04 -19.94 10.72
CA ILE A 104 -32.45 -21.35 10.76
C ILE A 104 -31.30 -22.30 10.44
N SER A 105 -30.43 -21.91 9.51
CA SER A 105 -29.21 -22.67 9.15
C SER A 105 -28.21 -22.78 10.29
N TYR A 106 -28.03 -21.71 11.10
CA TYR A 106 -27.17 -21.71 12.27
C TYR A 106 -27.73 -22.63 13.36
N GLN A 107 -29.03 -22.51 13.69
CA GLN A 107 -29.69 -23.34 14.69
C GLN A 107 -29.67 -24.82 14.30
N LEU A 108 -29.87 -25.12 13.00
CA LEU A 108 -29.78 -26.49 12.48
C LEU A 108 -28.35 -27.06 12.62
N GLY A 109 -27.34 -26.28 12.24
CA GLY A 109 -25.93 -26.65 12.39
C GLY A 109 -25.55 -26.89 13.86
N TYR A 110 -25.99 -26.02 14.77
CA TYR A 110 -25.74 -26.14 16.21
C TYR A 110 -26.40 -27.40 16.81
N ALA A 111 -27.67 -27.68 16.45
CA ALA A 111 -28.38 -28.89 16.89
C ALA A 111 -27.68 -30.18 16.43
N LEU A 112 -27.19 -30.23 15.18
CA LEU A 112 -26.44 -31.37 14.63
C LEU A 112 -25.08 -31.55 15.31
N ILE A 113 -24.34 -30.45 15.56
CA ILE A 113 -23.03 -30.51 16.26
C ILE A 113 -23.21 -31.00 17.70
N ASN A 114 -24.24 -30.55 18.41
CA ASN A 114 -24.52 -31.00 19.79
C ASN A 114 -24.94 -32.46 19.86
N ALA A 115 -25.69 -32.94 18.86
CA ALA A 115 -26.04 -34.36 18.74
C ALA A 115 -24.80 -35.25 18.57
N CYS A 116 -23.77 -34.75 17.86
CA CYS A 116 -22.52 -35.50 17.69
C CYS A 116 -21.58 -35.44 18.92
N LYS A 117 -21.81 -34.52 19.88
CA LYS A 117 -20.92 -34.31 21.04
C LYS A 117 -21.32 -35.12 22.27
N SER A 118 -22.58 -35.53 22.41
CA SER A 118 -23.04 -36.27 23.61
C SER A 118 -24.26 -37.13 23.28
N PHE A 119 -24.42 -38.23 24.05
CA PHE A 119 -25.58 -39.11 23.91
C PHE A 119 -26.89 -38.40 24.28
N SER A 120 -26.87 -37.50 25.25
CA SER A 120 -27.99 -36.62 25.59
C SER A 120 -28.36 -35.67 24.44
N GLY A 121 -27.38 -35.11 23.74
CA GLY A 121 -27.60 -34.28 22.55
C GLY A 121 -28.26 -35.06 21.38
N PHE A 122 -27.88 -36.33 21.23
CA PHE A 122 -28.45 -37.20 20.20
C PHE A 122 -29.93 -37.52 20.49
N ILE A 123 -30.32 -37.77 21.74
CA ILE A 123 -31.73 -38.02 22.15
C ILE A 123 -32.55 -36.75 21.99
N SER A 124 -32.02 -35.55 22.23
CA SER A 124 -32.75 -34.28 22.12
C SER A 124 -32.87 -33.75 20.67
N LEU A 125 -32.10 -34.30 19.72
CA LEU A 125 -32.08 -33.84 18.33
C LEU A 125 -33.44 -33.78 17.63
N PRO A 126 -34.35 -34.78 17.75
CA PRO A 126 -35.67 -34.72 17.11
C PRO A 126 -36.50 -33.55 17.62
N SER A 127 -36.46 -33.26 18.93
CA SER A 127 -37.23 -32.14 19.52
C SER A 127 -36.68 -30.78 19.08
N GLU A 128 -35.35 -30.63 18.96
CA GLU A 128 -34.72 -29.40 18.46
C GLU A 128 -35.01 -29.19 16.97
N LEU A 129 -34.99 -30.21 16.14
CA LEU A 129 -35.40 -30.14 14.73
C LEU A 129 -36.86 -29.71 14.54
N LEU A 130 -37.76 -30.18 15.40
CA LEU A 130 -39.15 -29.76 15.38
C LEU A 130 -39.34 -28.30 15.76
N LYS A 131 -38.59 -27.77 16.76
CA LYS A 131 -38.56 -26.35 17.11
C LYS A 131 -38.07 -25.49 15.96
N ILE A 132 -36.96 -25.88 15.32
CA ILE A 132 -36.40 -25.17 14.17
C ILE A 132 -37.36 -25.16 12.99
N ARG A 133 -38.06 -26.29 12.73
CA ARG A 133 -39.10 -26.39 11.68
C ARG A 133 -40.28 -25.45 11.95
N LYS A 134 -40.71 -25.32 13.22
CA LYS A 134 -41.78 -24.40 13.61
C LYS A 134 -41.34 -22.94 13.36
N LEU A 135 -40.15 -22.55 13.79
CA LEU A 135 -39.58 -21.22 13.54
C LEU A 135 -39.44 -20.90 12.03
N ALA A 136 -39.10 -21.90 11.20
CA ALA A 136 -39.07 -21.75 9.74
C ALA A 136 -40.43 -21.46 9.14
N LYS A 137 -41.48 -22.12 9.68
CA LYS A 137 -42.86 -21.93 9.25
C LYS A 137 -43.39 -20.55 9.63
N ASP A 138 -43.11 -20.10 10.85
CA ASP A 138 -43.55 -18.80 11.37
C ASP A 138 -42.90 -17.63 10.60
N LYS A 139 -41.58 -17.75 10.27
CA LYS A 139 -40.90 -16.78 9.40
C LYS A 139 -41.43 -16.73 7.97
N LYS A 140 -41.93 -17.85 7.43
CA LYS A 140 -42.53 -17.88 6.10
C LYS A 140 -43.91 -17.20 6.10
N GLN A 141 -44.67 -17.29 7.18
CA GLN A 141 -45.95 -16.60 7.34
C GLN A 141 -45.79 -15.08 7.56
N GLN A 142 -44.74 -14.62 8.28
CA GLN A 142 -44.49 -13.20 8.46
C GLN A 142 -44.05 -12.48 7.16
N LYS A 143 -43.47 -13.20 6.17
CA LYS A 143 -43.16 -12.63 4.85
C LYS A 143 -44.38 -12.42 3.93
N LEU A 144 -45.55 -12.89 4.30
CA LEU A 144 -46.77 -12.79 3.51
C LEU A 144 -47.72 -11.65 3.95
N LEU A 145 -47.35 -10.86 4.95
CA LEU A 145 -48.08 -9.66 5.36
C LEU A 145 -47.52 -8.43 4.64
N PRO A 146 -48.35 -7.59 4.00
CA PRO A 146 -47.87 -6.38 3.31
C PRO A 146 -47.34 -5.37 4.33
N SER A 147 -46.13 -4.93 4.15
CA SER A 147 -45.49 -3.87 4.93
C SER A 147 -46.17 -2.53 4.63
N SER A 148 -46.63 -1.85 5.67
CA SER A 148 -47.11 -0.46 5.63
C SER A 148 -46.01 0.49 5.16
N PRO A 149 -46.36 1.59 4.47
CA PRO A 149 -45.37 2.46 3.85
C PRO A 149 -44.58 3.24 4.90
N VAL A 150 -43.24 3.10 4.84
CA VAL A 150 -42.30 3.91 5.61
C VAL A 150 -42.24 5.30 5.01
N ALA A 151 -42.44 6.30 5.86
CA ALA A 151 -42.39 7.73 5.52
C ALA A 151 -41.08 8.14 4.84
N ASN A 152 -41.20 8.94 3.80
CA ASN A 152 -40.13 9.56 3.04
C ASN A 152 -39.24 10.45 3.93
N THR A 153 -38.02 10.09 4.11
CA THR A 153 -36.95 11.02 4.54
C THR A 153 -36.41 11.77 3.31
N PRO A 154 -36.16 13.06 3.38
CA PRO A 154 -35.81 13.84 2.20
C PRO A 154 -34.44 13.43 1.67
N LYS A 155 -34.38 13.11 0.38
CA LYS A 155 -33.15 12.92 -0.38
C LYS A 155 -32.38 14.25 -0.39
N GLN A 156 -31.20 14.26 0.22
CA GLN A 156 -30.20 15.28 -0.07
C GLN A 156 -29.86 15.22 -1.56
N GLN A 157 -30.09 16.35 -2.22
CA GLN A 157 -29.68 16.57 -3.60
C GLN A 157 -28.16 16.53 -3.68
N THR A 158 -27.62 15.45 -4.20
CA THR A 158 -26.24 15.40 -4.69
C THR A 158 -26.16 16.26 -5.94
N ALA A 159 -25.31 17.28 -5.88
CA ALA A 159 -25.02 18.16 -7.01
C ALA A 159 -24.64 17.33 -8.24
N LEU A 160 -25.27 17.63 -9.37
CA LEU A 160 -24.91 17.07 -10.68
C LEU A 160 -23.44 17.41 -10.99
N VAL A 161 -22.59 16.40 -10.92
CA VAL A 161 -21.31 16.41 -11.61
C VAL A 161 -21.63 16.17 -13.08
N THR A 162 -21.32 17.14 -13.92
CA THR A 162 -21.43 17.04 -15.37
C THR A 162 -20.64 15.82 -15.85
N SER A 163 -21.35 14.78 -16.22
CA SER A 163 -20.80 13.57 -16.81
C SER A 163 -20.22 13.90 -18.20
N ALA A 164 -19.01 13.43 -18.46
CA ALA A 164 -18.50 13.32 -19.82
C ALA A 164 -19.52 12.57 -20.72
N PRO A 165 -19.57 12.85 -22.02
CA PRO A 165 -20.58 12.26 -22.89
C PRO A 165 -20.51 10.73 -22.80
N ALA A 166 -21.63 10.10 -22.46
CA ALA A 166 -21.76 8.67 -22.37
C ALA A 166 -21.40 8.03 -23.72
N ARG A 167 -20.34 7.21 -23.78
CA ARG A 167 -20.09 6.35 -24.93
C ARG A 167 -21.28 5.40 -25.06
N SER A 168 -21.89 5.35 -26.24
CA SER A 168 -23.07 4.55 -26.53
C SER A 168 -22.82 3.03 -26.61
N GLN A 169 -21.57 2.58 -26.48
CA GLN A 169 -21.18 1.15 -26.51
C GLN A 169 -20.16 0.84 -25.44
N SER A 170 -20.36 -0.28 -24.75
CA SER A 170 -19.41 -0.81 -23.77
C SER A 170 -18.11 -1.25 -24.48
N ILE A 171 -16.98 -1.01 -23.82
CA ILE A 171 -15.65 -1.37 -24.33
C ILE A 171 -15.40 -2.84 -24.02
N ASP A 172 -14.99 -3.63 -25.02
CA ASP A 172 -14.50 -4.99 -24.78
C ASP A 172 -13.10 -4.94 -24.13
N LEU A 173 -13.06 -5.21 -22.84
CA LEU A 173 -11.84 -5.19 -22.01
C LEU A 173 -11.23 -6.60 -21.80
N THR A 174 -11.44 -7.52 -22.75
CA THR A 174 -10.88 -8.89 -22.69
C THR A 174 -9.49 -9.02 -23.30
N ARG A 175 -9.12 -8.15 -24.27
CA ARG A 175 -7.83 -8.19 -24.99
C ARG A 175 -7.24 -6.78 -25.12
N GLY A 176 -6.05 -6.57 -24.54
CA GLY A 176 -5.40 -5.27 -24.50
C GLY A 176 -3.93 -5.30 -24.88
N LEU A 177 -3.45 -4.20 -25.50
CA LEU A 177 -2.02 -3.94 -25.64
C LEU A 177 -1.44 -3.55 -24.28
N THR A 178 -0.25 -4.05 -23.92
CA THR A 178 0.28 -3.86 -22.57
C THR A 178 1.69 -3.29 -22.53
N LEU A 179 1.95 -2.44 -21.52
CA LEU A 179 3.27 -2.03 -21.07
C LEU A 179 3.36 -2.30 -19.56
N LEU A 180 3.90 -3.45 -19.21
CA LEU A 180 3.96 -3.98 -17.84
C LEU A 180 5.38 -4.39 -17.46
N ASP A 181 5.69 -4.33 -16.17
CA ASP A 181 6.86 -5.01 -15.63
C ASP A 181 6.62 -6.53 -15.54
N PRO A 182 7.67 -7.36 -15.57
CA PRO A 182 7.52 -8.83 -15.67
C PRO A 182 6.63 -9.46 -14.58
N ILE A 183 6.67 -8.91 -13.35
CA ILE A 183 5.83 -9.39 -12.25
C ILE A 183 4.35 -9.05 -12.52
N SER A 184 4.09 -7.87 -13.05
CA SER A 184 2.73 -7.42 -13.34
C SER A 184 2.10 -8.17 -14.51
N GLU A 185 2.88 -8.58 -15.52
CA GLU A 185 2.41 -9.50 -16.56
C GLU A 185 1.80 -10.76 -15.93
N LEU A 186 2.49 -11.35 -14.95
CA LEU A 186 2.05 -12.53 -14.22
C LEU A 186 0.80 -12.25 -13.36
N CYS A 187 0.75 -11.07 -12.73
CA CYS A 187 -0.35 -10.66 -11.88
C CYS A 187 -1.66 -10.46 -12.64
N TRP A 188 -1.60 -9.84 -13.82
CA TRP A 188 -2.78 -9.52 -14.63
C TRP A 188 -3.19 -10.65 -15.60
N ALA A 189 -2.41 -11.74 -15.70
CA ALA A 189 -2.65 -12.81 -16.66
C ALA A 189 -4.00 -13.55 -16.49
N ASP A 190 -4.64 -13.45 -15.32
CA ASP A 190 -5.96 -14.02 -15.05
C ASP A 190 -7.10 -13.06 -15.34
N ALA A 191 -6.79 -11.76 -15.44
CA ALA A 191 -7.77 -10.69 -15.56
C ALA A 191 -8.18 -10.43 -17.02
N PHE A 192 -7.19 -10.39 -17.91
CA PHE A 192 -7.40 -10.19 -19.36
C PHE A 192 -6.23 -10.75 -20.17
N THR A 193 -6.41 -10.91 -21.48
CA THR A 193 -5.33 -11.33 -22.37
C THR A 193 -4.50 -10.10 -22.78
N GLY A 194 -3.28 -9.99 -22.24
CA GLY A 194 -2.34 -8.92 -22.55
C GLY A 194 -1.43 -9.26 -23.74
N TYR A 195 -1.29 -8.29 -24.65
CA TYR A 195 -0.35 -8.35 -25.77
C TYR A 195 0.74 -7.31 -25.57
N PRO A 196 1.98 -7.69 -25.18
CA PRO A 196 3.06 -6.76 -24.93
C PRO A 196 3.37 -5.90 -26.16
N LEU A 197 3.37 -4.59 -26.03
CA LEU A 197 3.66 -3.66 -27.11
C LEU A 197 5.13 -3.74 -27.51
N VAL A 198 5.39 -4.12 -28.76
CA VAL A 198 6.75 -4.36 -29.28
C VAL A 198 7.43 -3.03 -29.57
N ARG A 199 8.51 -2.68 -28.83
CA ARG A 199 9.20 -1.38 -28.92
C ARG A 199 9.72 -1.05 -30.33
N LYS A 200 10.31 -2.01 -31.05
CA LYS A 200 10.90 -1.77 -32.37
C LYS A 200 9.89 -1.54 -33.48
N SER A 201 8.68 -2.08 -33.34
CA SER A 201 7.59 -2.04 -34.34
C SER A 201 6.25 -1.66 -33.72
N TYR A 202 6.26 -0.80 -32.67
CA TYR A 202 5.02 -0.45 -31.96
C TYR A 202 3.97 0.20 -32.88
N ALA A 203 4.40 0.98 -33.87
CA ALA A 203 3.50 1.63 -34.80
C ALA A 203 2.72 0.60 -35.65
N ASP A 204 3.42 -0.37 -36.24
CA ASP A 204 2.81 -1.45 -37.03
C ASP A 204 1.99 -2.39 -36.13
N HIS A 205 2.48 -2.65 -34.89
CA HIS A 205 1.77 -3.45 -33.91
C HIS A 205 0.43 -2.79 -33.51
N ILE A 206 0.40 -1.48 -33.28
CA ILE A 206 -0.84 -0.73 -33.04
C ILE A 206 -1.73 -0.73 -34.29
N ALA A 207 -1.16 -0.48 -35.47
CA ALA A 207 -1.90 -0.45 -36.72
C ALA A 207 -2.61 -1.77 -37.02
N GLY A 208 -1.93 -2.91 -36.85
CA GLY A 208 -2.47 -4.25 -37.08
C GLY A 208 -3.26 -4.85 -35.90
N SER A 209 -3.33 -4.16 -34.75
CA SER A 209 -3.97 -4.71 -33.55
C SER A 209 -5.50 -4.72 -33.64
N THR A 210 -6.09 -5.82 -33.17
CA THR A 210 -7.54 -5.95 -32.91
C THR A 210 -7.92 -5.67 -31.45
N CYS A 211 -6.94 -5.33 -30.59
CA CYS A 211 -7.17 -4.99 -29.19
C CYS A 211 -8.07 -3.77 -29.05
N LYS A 212 -8.96 -3.79 -28.07
CA LYS A 212 -9.94 -2.73 -27.85
C LYS A 212 -9.54 -1.73 -26.78
N PHE A 213 -8.43 -1.98 -26.08
CA PHE A 213 -7.85 -1.07 -25.10
C PHE A 213 -6.32 -1.25 -25.02
N ALA A 214 -5.65 -0.30 -24.40
CA ALA A 214 -4.26 -0.42 -23.97
C ALA A 214 -4.18 -0.27 -22.45
N PHE A 215 -3.39 -1.12 -21.78
CA PHE A 215 -3.18 -1.09 -20.34
C PHE A 215 -1.69 -0.90 -20.02
N PHE A 216 -1.38 0.26 -19.48
CA PHE A 216 -0.04 0.67 -19.09
C PHE A 216 0.05 0.79 -17.57
N GLU A 217 1.18 0.43 -17.00
CA GLU A 217 1.45 0.68 -15.59
C GLU A 217 2.64 1.62 -15.40
N SER A 218 2.81 2.14 -14.19
CA SER A 218 4.03 2.85 -13.78
C SER A 218 5.22 1.90 -13.74
N ALA A 219 5.72 1.56 -14.94
CA ALA A 219 6.75 0.54 -15.12
C ALA A 219 8.17 1.14 -15.11
N TRP A 220 9.09 0.45 -14.41
CA TRP A 220 10.51 0.79 -14.43
C TRP A 220 11.23 0.16 -15.61
N LEU A 221 10.92 -1.09 -15.91
CA LEU A 221 11.57 -1.87 -16.96
C LEU A 221 10.70 -2.08 -18.19
N ALA A 222 9.40 -2.02 -18.05
CA ALA A 222 8.37 -2.24 -19.06
C ALA A 222 8.74 -3.24 -20.18
N ASN A 223 7.95 -4.29 -20.29
CA ASN A 223 8.12 -5.37 -21.27
C ASN A 223 9.58 -5.89 -21.32
N LYS A 224 10.09 -6.34 -20.16
CA LYS A 224 11.43 -6.92 -19.96
C LYS A 224 12.58 -5.96 -20.34
N GLY A 225 12.41 -4.66 -20.09
CA GLY A 225 13.42 -3.63 -20.32
C GLY A 225 13.42 -3.03 -21.74
N SER A 226 12.58 -3.51 -22.65
CA SER A 226 12.52 -2.96 -24.01
C SER A 226 12.03 -1.51 -24.04
N TRP A 227 11.28 -1.06 -23.02
CA TRP A 227 10.79 0.29 -22.85
C TRP A 227 11.39 1.00 -21.62
N ILE A 228 12.60 0.60 -21.21
CA ILE A 228 13.29 1.26 -20.08
C ILE A 228 13.34 2.78 -20.28
N TYR A 229 13.14 3.55 -19.20
CA TYR A 229 13.04 5.02 -19.20
C TYR A 229 11.85 5.62 -19.98
N ALA A 230 10.92 4.81 -20.49
CA ALA A 230 9.74 5.34 -21.19
C ALA A 230 8.86 6.19 -20.28
N PHE A 231 8.70 5.77 -19.02
CA PHE A 231 7.87 6.47 -18.03
C PHE A 231 8.67 7.40 -17.11
N THR A 232 9.97 7.11 -16.89
CA THR A 232 10.77 7.70 -15.81
C THR A 232 11.83 8.69 -16.28
N SER A 233 11.93 8.92 -17.58
CA SER A 233 12.88 9.88 -18.15
C SER A 233 12.51 11.31 -17.76
N PRO A 234 13.43 12.11 -17.17
CA PRO A 234 13.18 13.50 -16.84
C PRO A 234 12.67 14.31 -18.04
N GLY A 235 11.49 14.93 -17.88
CA GLY A 235 10.83 15.67 -18.95
C GLY A 235 10.46 14.81 -20.16
N LEU A 236 10.41 13.49 -20.04
CA LEU A 236 10.11 12.52 -21.09
C LEU A 236 11.02 12.64 -22.33
N LYS A 237 12.30 13.03 -22.14
CA LYS A 237 13.23 13.33 -23.24
C LYS A 237 13.92 12.10 -23.83
N HIS A 238 13.94 10.96 -23.14
CA HIS A 238 14.57 9.74 -23.65
C HIS A 238 13.83 9.20 -24.88
N ASN A 239 14.53 8.57 -25.82
CA ASN A 239 13.96 8.02 -27.06
C ASN A 239 12.79 7.06 -26.82
N ASN A 240 12.82 6.27 -25.72
CA ASN A 240 11.71 5.40 -25.37
C ASN A 240 10.51 6.19 -24.85
N ALA A 241 10.74 7.32 -24.15
CA ALA A 241 9.65 8.19 -23.70
C ALA A 241 8.98 8.89 -24.88
N GLN A 242 9.76 9.37 -25.86
CA GLN A 242 9.22 9.95 -27.10
C GLN A 242 8.42 8.92 -27.91
N ALA A 243 8.92 7.68 -27.99
CA ALA A 243 8.18 6.59 -28.63
C ALA A 243 6.89 6.21 -27.87
N LEU A 244 6.88 6.32 -26.54
CA LEU A 244 5.66 6.12 -25.74
C LEU A 244 4.63 7.22 -26.04
N LEU A 245 5.06 8.48 -26.13
CA LEU A 245 4.18 9.59 -26.50
C LEU A 245 3.58 9.40 -27.92
N ASP A 246 4.40 8.96 -28.88
CA ASP A 246 3.91 8.65 -30.23
C ASP A 246 2.97 7.43 -30.22
N ALA A 247 3.27 6.39 -29.45
CA ALA A 247 2.37 5.24 -29.28
C ALA A 247 1.01 5.65 -28.68
N ILE A 248 1.01 6.51 -27.65
CA ILE A 248 -0.20 7.08 -27.06
C ILE A 248 -1.01 7.83 -28.11
N GLN A 249 -0.36 8.67 -28.95
CA GLN A 249 -1.05 9.39 -30.00
C GLN A 249 -1.66 8.44 -31.04
N LYS A 250 -0.92 7.43 -31.50
CA LYS A 250 -1.42 6.42 -32.45
C LYS A 250 -2.60 5.60 -31.90
N LEU A 251 -2.59 5.30 -30.61
CA LEU A 251 -3.72 4.63 -29.96
C LEU A 251 -4.97 5.53 -29.94
N LYS A 252 -4.79 6.82 -29.65
CA LYS A 252 -5.88 7.82 -29.70
C LYS A 252 -6.43 7.99 -31.11
N ASP A 253 -5.57 8.07 -32.12
CA ASP A 253 -5.98 8.18 -33.53
C ASP A 253 -6.84 6.97 -33.96
N LYS A 254 -6.60 5.80 -33.39
CA LYS A 254 -7.43 4.59 -33.57
C LYS A 254 -8.61 4.49 -32.62
N SER A 255 -8.85 5.48 -31.77
CA SER A 255 -9.89 5.45 -30.73
C SER A 255 -9.76 4.27 -29.76
N ILE A 256 -8.56 3.75 -29.54
CA ILE A 256 -8.25 2.72 -28.57
C ILE A 256 -8.02 3.40 -27.21
N PRO A 257 -8.91 3.20 -26.21
CA PRO A 257 -8.76 3.83 -24.89
C PRO A 257 -7.53 3.31 -24.16
N ILE A 258 -6.89 4.23 -23.45
CA ILE A 258 -5.66 3.95 -22.71
C ILE A 258 -5.95 4.02 -21.22
N ILE A 259 -5.68 2.92 -20.54
CA ILE A 259 -5.82 2.74 -19.09
C ILE A 259 -4.42 2.78 -18.50
N PHE A 260 -4.20 3.64 -17.51
CA PHE A 260 -2.93 3.73 -16.80
C PHE A 260 -3.12 3.38 -15.32
N TRP A 261 -2.35 2.43 -14.81
CA TRP A 261 -2.34 2.05 -13.40
C TRP A 261 -1.04 2.49 -12.74
N ASN A 262 -1.11 3.52 -11.87
CA ASN A 262 0.05 3.95 -11.08
C ASN A 262 0.16 3.12 -9.79
N LYS A 263 0.98 2.07 -9.85
CA LYS A 263 1.30 1.20 -8.70
C LYS A 263 2.37 1.78 -7.79
N GLU A 264 3.05 2.86 -8.21
CA GLU A 264 4.14 3.51 -7.50
C GLU A 264 3.66 4.70 -6.63
N ASP A 265 2.36 4.99 -6.64
CA ASP A 265 1.77 5.99 -5.76
C ASP A 265 1.81 5.57 -4.28
N PRO A 266 1.92 6.53 -3.37
CA PRO A 266 2.11 7.97 -3.59
C PRO A 266 3.59 8.38 -3.73
N MET A 267 4.53 7.44 -3.60
CA MET A 267 5.97 7.70 -3.48
C MET A 267 6.57 8.35 -4.74
N HIS A 268 6.11 7.94 -5.92
CA HIS A 268 6.63 8.39 -7.20
C HIS A 268 5.57 9.11 -8.05
N TYR A 269 4.59 9.75 -7.39
CA TYR A 269 3.48 10.46 -8.04
C TYR A 269 3.96 11.42 -9.14
N GLU A 270 4.85 12.35 -8.80
CA GLU A 270 5.34 13.38 -9.73
C GLU A 270 6.12 12.80 -10.92
N MET A 271 6.76 11.64 -10.73
CA MET A 271 7.51 10.97 -11.79
C MET A 271 6.59 10.39 -12.87
N PHE A 272 5.48 9.79 -12.47
CA PHE A 272 4.57 9.09 -13.40
C PHE A 272 3.37 9.94 -13.84
N LYS A 273 3.09 11.05 -13.16
CA LYS A 273 2.03 11.99 -13.52
C LYS A 273 2.07 12.46 -14.98
N PRO A 274 3.24 12.79 -15.58
CA PRO A 274 3.27 13.24 -16.98
C PRO A 274 2.68 12.27 -18.00
N ILE A 275 2.68 10.96 -17.68
CA ILE A 275 1.99 9.97 -18.53
C ILE A 275 0.52 9.87 -18.16
N ALA A 276 0.17 9.95 -16.86
CA ALA A 276 -1.23 9.99 -16.41
C ALA A 276 -2.04 11.11 -17.08
N GLU A 277 -1.41 12.27 -17.35
CA GLU A 277 -2.00 13.41 -18.09
C GLU A 277 -2.34 13.11 -19.55
N LYS A 278 -1.83 12.04 -20.14
CA LYS A 278 -1.94 11.73 -21.56
C LYS A 278 -2.91 10.60 -21.87
N VAL A 279 -3.48 9.96 -20.86
CA VAL A 279 -4.31 8.76 -20.99
C VAL A 279 -5.79 9.05 -20.69
N ASP A 280 -6.68 8.09 -20.95
CA ASP A 280 -8.12 8.28 -20.82
C ASP A 280 -8.65 7.91 -19.42
N TYR A 281 -8.04 6.89 -18.79
CA TYR A 281 -8.43 6.36 -17.49
C TYR A 281 -7.20 6.17 -16.60
N VAL A 282 -7.26 6.66 -15.36
CA VAL A 282 -6.17 6.55 -14.39
C VAL A 282 -6.63 5.76 -13.18
N PHE A 283 -5.85 4.75 -12.83
CA PHE A 283 -6.00 4.02 -11.58
C PHE A 283 -4.75 4.22 -10.72
N THR A 284 -4.95 4.37 -9.43
CA THR A 284 -3.88 4.52 -8.43
C THR A 284 -4.03 3.51 -7.32
N THR A 285 -2.91 3.05 -6.74
CA THR A 285 -2.97 2.16 -5.57
C THR A 285 -3.37 2.88 -4.28
N ASP A 286 -3.31 4.22 -4.26
CA ASP A 286 -3.57 5.02 -3.08
C ASP A 286 -4.81 5.91 -3.21
N GLN A 287 -5.85 5.62 -2.42
CA GLN A 287 -7.08 6.41 -2.36
C GLN A 287 -6.83 7.89 -2.05
N LEU A 288 -5.77 8.20 -1.28
CA LEU A 288 -5.49 9.58 -0.85
C LEU A 288 -5.05 10.49 -2.01
N VAL A 289 -4.53 9.93 -3.10
CA VAL A 289 -4.11 10.74 -4.26
C VAL A 289 -5.17 10.86 -5.35
N VAL A 290 -6.31 10.18 -5.23
CA VAL A 290 -7.40 10.22 -6.24
C VAL A 290 -7.89 11.65 -6.48
N ASP A 291 -8.20 12.38 -5.41
CA ASP A 291 -8.71 13.75 -5.53
C ASP A 291 -7.64 14.72 -6.02
N LYS A 292 -6.36 14.49 -5.68
CA LYS A 292 -5.22 15.23 -6.24
C LYS A 292 -5.15 15.04 -7.75
N TYR A 293 -5.23 13.79 -8.24
CA TYR A 293 -5.28 13.50 -9.67
C TYR A 293 -6.46 14.19 -10.37
N LYS A 294 -7.68 14.05 -9.83
CA LYS A 294 -8.88 14.68 -10.41
C LYS A 294 -8.72 16.18 -10.57
N LYS A 295 -8.18 16.85 -9.55
CA LYS A 295 -7.91 18.29 -9.56
C LYS A 295 -6.85 18.67 -10.59
N GLU A 296 -5.74 17.91 -10.66
CA GLU A 296 -4.59 18.26 -11.50
C GLU A 296 -4.78 17.87 -12.97
N LEU A 297 -5.47 16.74 -13.25
CA LEU A 297 -5.74 16.28 -14.61
C LEU A 297 -7.03 16.87 -15.21
N GLY A 298 -7.91 17.43 -14.38
CA GLY A 298 -9.13 18.12 -14.85
C GLY A 298 -10.25 17.19 -15.34
N HIS A 299 -10.22 15.89 -14.98
CA HIS A 299 -11.27 14.93 -15.32
C HIS A 299 -11.55 13.93 -14.16
N SER A 300 -12.71 13.27 -14.22
CA SER A 300 -13.18 12.36 -13.18
C SER A 300 -12.86 10.87 -13.39
N ASN A 301 -12.24 10.51 -14.52
CA ASN A 301 -11.92 9.11 -14.86
C ASN A 301 -10.72 8.58 -14.07
N ILE A 302 -10.81 8.70 -12.74
CA ILE A 302 -9.71 8.40 -11.81
C ILE A 302 -10.27 7.67 -10.59
N TRP A 303 -9.71 6.49 -10.29
CA TRP A 303 -10.15 5.64 -9.18
C TRP A 303 -8.97 4.97 -8.47
N ALA A 304 -9.21 4.58 -7.22
CA ALA A 304 -8.29 3.71 -6.50
C ALA A 304 -8.43 2.25 -6.97
N LEU A 305 -7.31 1.62 -7.28
CA LEU A 305 -7.19 0.22 -7.65
C LEU A 305 -6.02 -0.40 -6.89
N PRO A 306 -6.25 -0.96 -5.69
CA PRO A 306 -5.22 -1.52 -4.85
C PRO A 306 -4.52 -2.71 -5.48
N PHE A 307 -3.37 -3.09 -4.94
CA PHE A 307 -2.76 -4.40 -5.21
C PHE A 307 -3.74 -5.56 -4.90
N ALA A 308 -3.39 -6.74 -5.39
CA ALA A 308 -4.16 -7.96 -5.20
C ALA A 308 -3.23 -9.18 -5.18
N ALA A 309 -3.78 -10.38 -5.02
CA ALA A 309 -3.05 -11.63 -5.14
C ALA A 309 -3.16 -12.21 -6.55
N PRO A 310 -2.04 -12.58 -7.19
CA PRO A 310 -2.03 -13.37 -8.42
C PRO A 310 -2.26 -14.86 -8.08
N ILE A 311 -3.51 -15.30 -8.08
CA ILE A 311 -3.93 -16.59 -7.52
C ILE A 311 -3.36 -17.82 -8.26
N LYS A 312 -2.93 -17.71 -9.51
CA LYS A 312 -2.22 -18.78 -10.22
C LYS A 312 -0.90 -19.16 -9.55
N VAL A 313 -0.22 -18.20 -8.95
CA VAL A 313 1.09 -18.39 -8.32
C VAL A 313 1.04 -18.29 -6.80
N THR A 314 0.07 -17.55 -6.24
CA THR A 314 -0.14 -17.40 -4.80
C THR A 314 -1.46 -18.03 -4.39
N ASN A 315 -1.42 -19.28 -3.98
CA ASN A 315 -2.57 -20.08 -3.59
C ASN A 315 -2.16 -21.13 -2.54
N PRO A 316 -3.11 -21.75 -1.82
CA PRO A 316 -2.79 -22.68 -0.75
C PRO A 316 -2.48 -24.11 -1.23
N ILE A 317 -2.49 -24.38 -2.56
CA ILE A 317 -2.27 -25.71 -3.10
C ILE A 317 -0.90 -26.24 -2.66
N GLY A 318 -0.87 -27.46 -2.10
CA GLY A 318 0.33 -28.11 -1.61
C GLY A 318 0.87 -27.60 -0.27
N ARG A 319 0.23 -26.60 0.37
CA ARG A 319 0.72 -26.04 1.64
C ARG A 319 0.85 -27.08 2.75
N PHE A 320 -0.15 -27.94 2.91
CA PHE A 320 -0.20 -28.91 4.00
C PHE A 320 0.71 -30.14 3.83
N SER A 321 1.30 -30.29 2.64
CA SER A 321 2.29 -31.34 2.35
C SER A 321 3.75 -30.86 2.45
N LEU A 322 3.98 -29.63 2.90
CA LEU A 322 5.31 -29.06 3.07
C LEU A 322 5.74 -29.09 4.54
N ASP A 323 7.00 -29.43 4.78
CA ASP A 323 7.65 -29.15 6.05
C ASP A 323 7.70 -27.63 6.26
N THR A 324 7.13 -27.17 7.37
CA THR A 324 7.02 -25.75 7.66
C THR A 324 8.09 -25.28 8.65
N GLU A 325 8.74 -24.17 8.28
CA GLU A 325 9.56 -23.38 9.18
C GLU A 325 8.69 -22.45 10.06
N THR A 326 9.25 -21.84 11.08
CA THR A 326 8.51 -21.07 12.08
C THR A 326 8.04 -19.72 11.55
N VAL A 327 8.88 -18.69 11.61
CA VAL A 327 8.55 -17.31 11.28
C VAL A 327 9.56 -16.70 10.32
N CYS A 328 9.09 -15.90 9.38
CA CYS A 328 9.91 -15.26 8.37
C CYS A 328 9.63 -13.76 8.25
N PHE A 329 10.66 -13.02 7.92
CA PHE A 329 10.58 -11.68 7.37
C PHE A 329 11.29 -11.64 6.02
N ALA A 330 10.75 -10.94 5.04
CA ALA A 330 11.42 -10.71 3.77
C ALA A 330 11.43 -9.22 3.44
N GLY A 331 12.60 -8.62 3.38
CA GLY A 331 12.74 -7.19 3.13
C GLY A 331 14.14 -6.71 3.41
N THR A 332 14.41 -5.47 3.05
CA THR A 332 15.66 -4.78 3.30
C THR A 332 15.55 -3.94 4.56
N TYR A 333 16.57 -3.96 5.40
CA TYR A 333 16.68 -3.08 6.55
C TYR A 333 17.22 -1.73 6.11
N TYR A 334 16.52 -0.67 6.45
CA TYR A 334 16.95 0.70 6.15
C TYR A 334 17.58 1.30 7.40
N ALA A 335 18.88 1.10 7.56
CA ALA A 335 19.65 1.64 8.69
C ALA A 335 19.67 3.18 8.68
N GLN A 336 19.49 3.80 7.50
CA GLN A 336 19.46 5.25 7.30
C GLN A 336 18.27 5.65 6.44
N ASN A 337 17.72 6.86 6.67
CA ASN A 337 16.71 7.51 5.84
C ASN A 337 15.26 6.95 5.84
N HIS A 338 14.87 6.06 6.72
CA HIS A 338 13.48 5.59 6.83
C HIS A 338 13.09 5.30 8.30
N GLU A 339 13.19 6.31 9.14
CA GLU A 339 12.97 6.22 10.60
C GLU A 339 11.70 5.43 10.99
N ASN A 340 10.55 5.76 10.37
CA ASN A 340 9.30 5.09 10.70
C ASN A 340 9.32 3.59 10.35
N ARG A 341 9.96 3.24 9.23
CA ARG A 341 10.09 1.84 8.81
C ARG A 341 11.06 1.10 9.72
N LYS A 342 12.17 1.74 10.11
CA LYS A 342 13.12 1.20 11.07
C LYS A 342 12.44 0.90 12.40
N LYS A 343 11.69 1.84 12.98
CA LYS A 343 10.93 1.63 14.22
C LYS A 343 9.97 0.43 14.13
N GLN A 344 9.30 0.26 12.99
CA GLN A 344 8.42 -0.88 12.76
C GLN A 344 9.20 -2.21 12.71
N MET A 345 10.36 -2.21 12.08
CA MET A 345 11.23 -3.39 12.02
C MET A 345 11.79 -3.72 13.39
N ASP A 346 12.27 -2.74 14.14
CA ASP A 346 12.79 -2.91 15.50
C ASP A 346 11.73 -3.47 16.45
N MET A 347 10.45 -3.21 16.20
CA MET A 347 9.31 -3.78 16.94
C MET A 347 9.04 -5.26 16.60
N LEU A 348 9.18 -5.64 15.32
CA LEU A 348 8.77 -6.98 14.86
C LEU A 348 9.90 -7.99 14.86
N LEU A 349 11.13 -7.57 14.51
CA LEU A 349 12.25 -8.48 14.30
C LEU A 349 12.69 -9.27 15.55
N PRO A 350 12.55 -8.79 16.80
CA PRO A 350 12.85 -9.59 17.98
C PRO A 350 12.11 -10.93 18.03
N ALA A 351 10.88 -11.00 17.49
CA ALA A 351 10.14 -12.25 17.39
C ALA A 351 10.84 -13.31 16.52
N LEU A 352 11.71 -12.91 15.57
CA LEU A 352 12.51 -13.86 14.79
C LEU A 352 13.58 -14.53 15.64
N LEU A 353 14.19 -13.81 16.57
CA LEU A 353 15.20 -14.37 17.50
C LEU A 353 14.55 -15.37 18.43
N ALA A 354 13.40 -15.03 19.00
CA ALA A 354 12.69 -15.86 19.97
C ALA A 354 12.28 -17.25 19.39
N TYR A 355 12.03 -17.33 18.08
CA TYR A 355 11.51 -18.54 17.42
C TYR A 355 12.43 -19.09 16.33
N ASN A 356 13.72 -18.75 16.34
CA ASN A 356 14.70 -19.18 15.34
C ASN A 356 14.18 -19.01 13.91
N GLY A 357 13.68 -17.81 13.63
CA GLY A 357 13.11 -17.43 12.33
C GLY A 357 14.19 -17.17 11.27
N CYS A 358 13.79 -16.60 10.13
CA CYS A 358 14.75 -16.19 9.13
C CYS A 358 14.38 -14.87 8.44
N ILE A 359 15.37 -14.26 7.81
CA ILE A 359 15.27 -13.00 7.07
C ILE A 359 15.76 -13.24 5.64
N TYR A 360 14.88 -13.06 4.64
CA TYR A 360 15.32 -12.97 3.24
C TYR A 360 15.60 -11.52 2.88
N ASP A 361 16.88 -11.17 2.78
CA ASP A 361 17.33 -9.82 2.51
C ASP A 361 17.80 -9.64 1.07
N ARG A 362 17.13 -8.75 0.31
CA ARG A 362 17.53 -8.42 -1.06
C ARG A 362 18.85 -7.67 -1.14
N ALA A 363 19.25 -7.00 -0.06
CA ALA A 363 20.50 -6.27 0.04
C ALA A 363 21.61 -7.08 0.73
N SER A 364 21.45 -8.40 0.92
CA SER A 364 22.43 -9.26 1.60
C SER A 364 23.83 -9.23 1.01
N LYS A 365 23.98 -8.81 -0.25
CA LYS A 365 25.27 -8.64 -0.95
C LYS A 365 25.78 -7.19 -0.93
N ASP A 366 25.03 -6.25 -0.33
CA ASP A 366 25.44 -4.86 -0.24
C ASP A 366 26.53 -4.67 0.84
N THR A 367 27.68 -4.18 0.43
CA THR A 367 28.81 -3.93 1.33
C THR A 367 28.91 -2.47 1.81
N SER A 368 27.97 -1.61 1.39
CA SER A 368 27.97 -0.18 1.75
C SER A 368 27.58 0.08 3.21
N GLY A 369 27.03 -0.90 3.90
CA GLY A 369 26.49 -0.77 5.27
C GLY A 369 25.18 0.01 5.36
N LYS A 370 24.68 0.56 4.26
CA LYS A 370 23.46 1.36 4.21
C LYS A 370 22.22 0.53 4.56
N TYR A 371 22.25 -0.76 4.27
CA TYR A 371 21.14 -1.70 4.44
C TYR A 371 21.46 -2.79 5.46
N ALA A 372 22.55 -2.64 6.23
CA ALA A 372 22.98 -3.64 7.18
C ALA A 372 21.96 -3.81 8.32
N TYR A 373 21.57 -5.05 8.58
CA TYR A 373 20.81 -5.42 9.77
C TYR A 373 21.68 -5.26 11.03
N PRO A 374 21.06 -5.00 12.20
CA PRO A 374 21.78 -5.11 13.48
C PRO A 374 22.46 -6.48 13.66
N GLU A 375 23.64 -6.49 14.28
CA GLU A 375 24.50 -7.66 14.40
C GLU A 375 23.79 -8.91 14.93
N GLN A 376 22.89 -8.74 15.89
CA GLN A 376 22.08 -9.81 16.49
C GLN A 376 21.26 -10.63 15.50
N TYR A 377 20.91 -10.09 14.33
CA TYR A 377 20.13 -10.78 13.29
C TYR A 377 20.97 -11.44 12.22
N THR A 378 22.29 -11.25 12.21
CA THR A 378 23.18 -11.67 11.11
C THR A 378 23.07 -13.17 10.82
N HIS A 379 22.94 -14.00 11.85
CA HIS A 379 22.82 -15.46 11.72
C HIS A 379 21.45 -15.92 11.16
N LEU A 380 20.44 -15.04 11.12
CA LEU A 380 19.10 -15.32 10.54
C LEU A 380 18.99 -14.91 9.07
N ILE A 381 19.99 -14.17 8.54
CA ILE A 381 19.94 -13.60 7.19
C ILE A 381 20.18 -14.69 6.15
N ARG A 382 19.29 -14.73 5.17
CA ARG A 382 19.40 -15.54 3.94
C ARG A 382 19.46 -14.60 2.74
N GLU A 383 20.05 -15.07 1.65
CA GLU A 383 20.11 -14.30 0.41
C GLU A 383 18.70 -13.99 -0.12
N GLY A 384 18.52 -12.78 -0.64
CA GLY A 384 17.28 -12.38 -1.28
C GLY A 384 16.98 -13.22 -2.51
N VAL A 385 15.72 -13.55 -2.69
CA VAL A 385 15.24 -14.40 -3.78
C VAL A 385 14.35 -13.63 -4.75
N ASN A 386 14.23 -14.11 -5.99
CA ASN A 386 13.35 -13.54 -6.99
C ASN A 386 11.87 -13.81 -6.69
N PHE A 387 10.97 -13.20 -7.49
CA PHE A 387 9.52 -13.32 -7.25
C PHE A 387 9.02 -14.77 -7.33
N ASN A 388 9.47 -15.56 -8.30
CA ASN A 388 9.02 -16.94 -8.47
C ASN A 388 9.45 -17.87 -7.33
N GLU A 389 10.56 -17.52 -6.66
CA GLU A 389 11.05 -18.23 -5.49
C GLU A 389 10.35 -17.78 -4.22
N ILE A 390 10.17 -16.45 -4.03
CA ILE A 390 9.52 -15.94 -2.80
C ILE A 390 8.08 -16.43 -2.65
N VAL A 391 7.32 -16.53 -3.75
CA VAL A 391 5.94 -17.04 -3.68
C VAL A 391 5.86 -18.53 -3.24
N LYS A 392 6.89 -19.32 -3.54
CA LYS A 392 7.01 -20.69 -3.02
C LYS A 392 7.33 -20.71 -1.53
N LEU A 393 8.19 -19.79 -1.10
CA LEU A 393 8.58 -19.63 0.30
C LEU A 393 7.41 -19.17 1.19
N TYR A 394 6.45 -18.42 0.66
CA TYR A 394 5.27 -18.01 1.44
C TYR A 394 4.56 -19.22 2.11
N LYS A 395 4.50 -20.33 1.45
CA LYS A 395 3.90 -21.57 1.98
C LYS A 395 4.80 -22.36 2.94
N LYS A 396 6.08 -22.03 2.98
CA LYS A 396 7.08 -22.74 3.79
C LYS A 396 7.12 -22.31 5.25
N PHE A 397 6.53 -21.15 5.57
CA PHE A 397 6.54 -20.58 6.91
C PHE A 397 5.15 -20.60 7.55
N LYS A 398 5.11 -20.88 8.85
CA LYS A 398 3.87 -20.78 9.62
C LYS A 398 3.40 -19.35 9.78
N VAL A 399 4.34 -18.39 9.95
CA VAL A 399 4.05 -16.98 10.20
C VAL A 399 4.95 -16.10 9.34
N PHE A 400 4.42 -15.01 8.85
CA PHE A 400 5.19 -13.99 8.15
C PHE A 400 5.02 -12.62 8.82
N LEU A 401 6.13 -11.90 9.01
CA LEU A 401 6.11 -10.54 9.54
C LEU A 401 6.02 -9.52 8.40
N ASN A 402 5.24 -8.45 8.61
CA ASN A 402 5.06 -7.39 7.63
C ASN A 402 5.19 -5.99 8.26
N VAL A 403 5.87 -5.09 7.55
CA VAL A 403 5.95 -3.66 7.86
C VAL A 403 5.35 -2.84 6.73
N ASN A 404 4.82 -1.66 7.06
CA ASN A 404 4.13 -0.81 6.10
C ASN A 404 4.85 0.54 5.94
N THR A 405 5.26 0.88 4.73
CA THR A 405 5.84 2.20 4.43
C THR A 405 4.76 3.28 4.43
N ILE A 406 3.61 2.98 3.83
CA ILE A 406 2.44 3.86 3.81
C ILE A 406 1.43 3.34 4.84
N THR A 407 1.13 4.15 5.85
CA THR A 407 0.26 3.75 6.97
C THR A 407 -1.09 4.45 6.99
N GLN A 408 -1.21 5.60 6.30
CA GLN A 408 -2.41 6.44 6.34
C GLN A 408 -3.44 6.15 5.24
N SER A 409 -3.03 5.53 4.14
CA SER A 409 -3.92 5.11 3.07
C SER A 409 -4.81 3.94 3.50
N THR A 410 -6.08 3.95 3.07
CA THR A 410 -7.02 2.83 3.27
C THR A 410 -6.87 1.74 2.21
N THR A 411 -6.12 2.00 1.15
CA THR A 411 -5.97 1.08 0.01
C THR A 411 -4.53 0.64 -0.22
N MET A 412 -3.53 1.51 0.05
CA MET A 412 -2.13 1.21 -0.22
C MET A 412 -1.47 0.45 0.95
N MET A 413 -1.06 -0.77 0.67
CA MET A 413 -0.23 -1.60 1.54
C MET A 413 0.70 -2.48 0.71
N SER A 414 1.61 -3.19 1.35
CA SER A 414 2.49 -4.14 0.67
C SER A 414 1.67 -5.21 -0.06
N ARG A 415 1.92 -5.42 -1.36
CA ARG A 415 1.33 -6.50 -2.16
C ARG A 415 1.50 -7.87 -1.50
N ARG A 416 2.62 -8.07 -0.80
CA ARG A 416 2.93 -9.31 -0.08
C ARG A 416 1.84 -9.73 0.91
N VAL A 417 1.11 -8.81 1.53
CA VAL A 417 0.02 -9.17 2.45
C VAL A 417 -1.03 -9.99 1.73
N TYR A 418 -1.46 -9.57 0.54
CA TYR A 418 -2.42 -10.32 -0.27
C TYR A 418 -1.87 -11.68 -0.69
N GLU A 419 -0.60 -11.72 -1.10
CA GLU A 419 0.08 -12.93 -1.57
C GLU A 419 0.24 -13.97 -0.45
N LEU A 420 0.60 -13.55 0.75
CA LEU A 420 0.73 -14.40 1.94
C LEU A 420 -0.61 -14.99 2.35
N LEU A 421 -1.64 -14.14 2.47
CA LEU A 421 -2.98 -14.57 2.85
C LEU A 421 -3.57 -15.53 1.82
N ALA A 422 -3.40 -15.26 0.51
CA ALA A 422 -3.78 -16.17 -0.56
C ALA A 422 -3.09 -17.54 -0.47
N SER A 423 -1.82 -17.54 -0.04
CA SER A 423 -1.03 -18.77 0.18
C SER A 423 -1.36 -19.48 1.49
N GLY A 424 -2.27 -18.95 2.29
CA GLY A 424 -2.69 -19.48 3.58
C GLY A 424 -1.69 -19.25 4.71
N THR A 425 -0.83 -18.23 4.60
CA THR A 425 0.16 -17.89 5.61
C THR A 425 -0.33 -16.71 6.46
N PRO A 426 -0.60 -16.92 7.76
CA PRO A 426 -0.93 -15.84 8.68
C PRO A 426 0.14 -14.76 8.74
N VAL A 427 -0.31 -13.51 8.84
CA VAL A 427 0.55 -12.32 8.84
C VAL A 427 0.44 -11.59 10.17
N VAL A 428 1.59 -11.29 10.77
CA VAL A 428 1.72 -10.35 11.90
C VAL A 428 2.33 -9.06 11.35
N SER A 429 1.67 -7.95 11.57
CA SER A 429 2.03 -6.66 10.94
C SER A 429 1.97 -5.50 11.91
N THR A 430 2.76 -4.47 11.63
CA THR A 430 2.54 -3.16 12.24
C THR A 430 1.25 -2.52 11.71
N PRO A 431 0.60 -1.61 12.46
CA PRO A 431 -0.67 -1.02 12.08
C PRO A 431 -0.58 -0.23 10.78
N SER A 432 -1.60 -0.34 9.93
CA SER A 432 -1.88 0.58 8.84
C SER A 432 -3.38 0.65 8.56
N LYS A 433 -3.87 1.80 8.09
CA LYS A 433 -5.28 1.96 7.76
C LYS A 433 -5.73 0.99 6.67
N ALA A 434 -4.87 0.64 5.72
CA ALA A 434 -5.18 -0.33 4.67
C ALA A 434 -5.41 -1.74 5.24
N ILE A 435 -4.58 -2.18 6.19
CA ILE A 435 -4.77 -3.47 6.85
C ILE A 435 -6.06 -3.49 7.65
N THR A 436 -6.32 -2.44 8.43
CA THR A 436 -7.55 -2.35 9.23
C THR A 436 -8.81 -2.31 8.36
N ALA A 437 -8.75 -1.63 7.21
CA ALA A 437 -9.90 -1.51 6.31
C ALA A 437 -10.17 -2.79 5.50
N GLN A 438 -9.13 -3.48 5.04
CA GLN A 438 -9.28 -4.58 4.10
C GLN A 438 -9.20 -5.97 4.77
N PHE A 439 -8.50 -6.10 5.89
CA PHE A 439 -8.26 -7.37 6.59
C PHE A 439 -8.52 -7.30 8.10
N PRO A 440 -9.67 -6.75 8.55
CA PRO A 440 -9.98 -6.61 9.97
C PRO A 440 -10.03 -7.98 10.65
N GLY A 441 -9.24 -8.19 11.70
CA GLY A 441 -9.18 -9.46 12.44
C GLY A 441 -8.54 -10.64 11.69
N ILE A 442 -8.09 -10.44 10.45
CA ILE A 442 -7.42 -11.45 9.61
C ILE A 442 -5.90 -11.27 9.69
N VAL A 443 -5.41 -10.06 9.44
CA VAL A 443 -4.01 -9.71 9.73
C VAL A 443 -3.91 -9.30 11.18
N ILE A 444 -2.98 -9.90 11.92
CA ILE A 444 -2.76 -9.61 13.34
C ILE A 444 -1.89 -8.36 13.43
N THR A 445 -2.46 -7.26 13.92
CA THR A 445 -1.72 -6.01 14.11
C THR A 445 -1.19 -5.91 15.54
N VAL A 446 0.06 -5.43 15.67
CA VAL A 446 0.78 -5.32 16.94
C VAL A 446 1.43 -3.94 17.07
N ASN A 447 1.48 -3.39 18.29
CA ASN A 447 1.94 -2.05 18.57
C ASN A 447 3.28 -2.00 19.34
N ASN A 448 3.78 -3.13 19.77
CA ASN A 448 5.05 -3.26 20.47
C ASN A 448 5.63 -4.67 20.31
N GLU A 449 6.88 -4.83 20.71
CA GLU A 449 7.66 -6.07 20.63
C GLU A 449 6.98 -7.24 21.35
N LYS A 450 6.49 -7.01 22.57
CA LYS A 450 5.83 -8.05 23.37
C LYS A 450 4.55 -8.57 22.72
N GLU A 451 3.75 -7.69 22.12
CA GLU A 451 2.58 -8.09 21.34
C GLU A 451 2.98 -8.90 20.11
N ALA A 452 4.07 -8.53 19.44
CA ALA A 452 4.58 -9.27 18.28
C ALA A 452 5.01 -10.69 18.68
N GLU A 453 5.75 -10.83 19.76
CA GLU A 453 6.18 -12.11 20.29
C GLU A 453 5.00 -12.99 20.69
N LEU A 454 4.03 -12.45 21.44
CA LEU A 454 2.81 -13.16 21.84
C LEU A 454 1.97 -13.60 20.64
N ALA A 455 1.83 -12.75 19.62
CA ALA A 455 1.09 -13.08 18.41
C ALA A 455 1.75 -14.24 17.64
N VAL A 456 3.07 -14.18 17.47
CA VAL A 456 3.85 -15.26 16.86
C VAL A 456 3.76 -16.54 17.69
N HIS A 457 3.95 -16.44 19.01
CA HIS A 457 3.82 -17.58 19.93
C HIS A 457 2.49 -18.30 19.75
N LYS A 458 1.38 -17.55 19.79
CA LYS A 458 0.04 -18.11 19.64
C LYS A 458 -0.14 -18.82 18.29
N LEU A 459 0.35 -18.23 17.19
CA LEU A 459 0.28 -18.86 15.88
C LEU A 459 1.13 -20.12 15.75
N LEU A 460 2.24 -20.21 16.49
CA LEU A 460 3.12 -21.40 16.45
C LEU A 460 2.63 -22.53 17.35
N THR A 461 1.97 -22.22 18.47
CA THR A 461 1.59 -23.19 19.52
C THR A 461 0.13 -23.62 19.45
N ASP A 462 -0.78 -22.76 19.01
CA ASP A 462 -2.22 -23.05 18.87
C ASP A 462 -2.55 -23.42 17.41
N SER A 463 -2.55 -24.71 17.13
CA SER A 463 -2.83 -25.22 15.77
C SER A 463 -4.23 -24.85 15.28
N TYR A 464 -5.24 -24.85 16.14
CA TYR A 464 -6.60 -24.46 15.76
C TYR A 464 -6.67 -22.97 15.38
N TYR A 465 -6.06 -22.10 16.18
CA TYR A 465 -5.99 -20.68 15.89
C TYR A 465 -5.24 -20.41 14.59
N TRP A 466 -4.12 -21.09 14.38
CA TRP A 466 -3.36 -20.97 13.14
C TRP A 466 -4.20 -21.35 11.92
N HIS A 467 -4.87 -22.52 11.92
CA HIS A 467 -5.74 -22.95 10.83
C HIS A 467 -6.90 -21.98 10.58
N LYS A 468 -7.50 -21.46 11.64
CA LYS A 468 -8.55 -20.44 11.56
C LYS A 468 -8.05 -19.19 10.84
N GLN A 469 -6.91 -18.63 11.25
CA GLN A 469 -6.35 -17.43 10.64
C GLN A 469 -5.94 -17.67 9.18
N SER A 470 -5.33 -18.80 8.88
CA SER A 470 -5.00 -19.22 7.53
C SER A 470 -6.25 -19.27 6.63
N MET A 471 -7.32 -19.93 7.06
CA MET A 471 -8.56 -20.04 6.29
C MET A 471 -9.29 -18.72 6.12
N LEU A 472 -9.30 -17.86 7.13
CA LEU A 472 -9.87 -16.51 7.02
C LEU A 472 -9.14 -15.70 5.95
N GLY A 473 -7.80 -15.74 5.94
CA GLY A 473 -6.98 -15.07 4.94
C GLY A 473 -7.25 -15.57 3.52
N ILE A 474 -7.25 -16.89 3.31
CA ILE A 474 -7.56 -17.49 2.01
C ILE A 474 -8.94 -17.04 1.51
N ARG A 475 -9.97 -17.18 2.34
CA ARG A 475 -11.35 -16.85 1.96
C ARG A 475 -11.51 -15.38 1.59
N GLU A 476 -10.96 -14.47 2.39
CA GLU A 476 -11.06 -13.04 2.14
C GLU A 476 -10.37 -12.66 0.82
N VAL A 477 -9.14 -13.14 0.61
CA VAL A 477 -8.40 -12.80 -0.60
C VAL A 477 -9.04 -13.40 -1.84
N MET A 478 -9.41 -14.69 -1.81
CA MET A 478 -10.00 -15.37 -2.97
C MET A 478 -11.36 -14.78 -3.37
N SER A 479 -12.11 -14.24 -2.42
CA SER A 479 -13.43 -13.65 -2.71
C SER A 479 -13.36 -12.20 -3.17
N LYS A 480 -12.38 -11.39 -2.71
CA LYS A 480 -12.42 -9.93 -2.87
C LYS A 480 -11.13 -9.29 -3.38
N HIS A 481 -9.99 -9.96 -3.28
CA HIS A 481 -8.69 -9.34 -3.48
C HIS A 481 -7.81 -10.08 -4.49
N THR A 482 -8.41 -10.60 -5.56
CA THR A 482 -7.70 -11.15 -6.73
C THR A 482 -7.53 -10.07 -7.79
N TYR A 483 -6.60 -10.26 -8.73
CA TYR A 483 -6.47 -9.36 -9.89
C TYR A 483 -7.70 -9.42 -10.81
N GLU A 484 -8.43 -10.53 -10.85
CA GLU A 484 -9.74 -10.61 -11.52
C GLU A 484 -10.75 -9.64 -10.88
N ASN A 485 -10.86 -9.63 -9.53
CA ASN A 485 -11.76 -8.70 -8.85
C ASN A 485 -11.37 -7.23 -9.11
N ARG A 486 -10.07 -6.92 -9.19
CA ARG A 486 -9.61 -5.57 -9.56
C ARG A 486 -10.02 -5.22 -10.98
N TRP A 487 -9.89 -6.16 -11.89
CA TRP A 487 -10.26 -5.93 -13.29
C TRP A 487 -11.77 -5.79 -13.48
N GLU A 488 -12.56 -6.59 -12.81
CA GLU A 488 -14.03 -6.46 -12.79
C GLU A 488 -14.47 -5.07 -12.30
N PHE A 489 -13.84 -4.57 -11.23
CA PHE A 489 -14.05 -3.19 -10.79
C PHE A 489 -13.64 -2.18 -11.87
N ALA A 490 -12.46 -2.32 -12.47
CA ALA A 490 -12.02 -1.43 -13.53
C ALA A 490 -12.98 -1.44 -14.73
N CYS A 491 -13.43 -2.61 -15.17
CA CYS A 491 -14.42 -2.76 -16.22
C CYS A 491 -15.74 -2.06 -15.88
N SER A 492 -16.22 -2.21 -14.64
CA SER A 492 -17.48 -1.61 -14.19
C SER A 492 -17.45 -0.09 -14.25
N VAL A 493 -16.37 0.54 -13.79
CA VAL A 493 -16.25 2.01 -13.78
C VAL A 493 -15.93 2.59 -15.17
N ILE A 494 -15.19 1.87 -16.01
CA ILE A 494 -14.90 2.28 -17.40
C ILE A 494 -16.15 2.22 -18.26
N ASN A 495 -16.95 1.17 -18.14
CA ASN A 495 -18.15 0.95 -18.93
C ASN A 495 -19.41 1.54 -18.27
N ASN A 496 -19.30 2.08 -17.06
CA ASN A 496 -20.43 2.53 -16.25
C ASN A 496 -21.49 1.43 -16.05
N GLU A 497 -21.02 0.19 -15.80
CA GLU A 497 -21.85 -0.99 -15.57
C GLU A 497 -21.76 -1.40 -14.09
N PRO A 498 -22.82 -1.95 -13.50
CA PRO A 498 -22.75 -2.47 -12.13
C PRO A 498 -21.79 -3.67 -12.07
N ILE A 499 -21.07 -3.79 -10.95
CA ILE A 499 -20.26 -4.99 -10.67
C ILE A 499 -21.22 -6.18 -10.57
N LYS A 500 -21.00 -7.22 -11.37
CA LYS A 500 -21.76 -8.45 -11.31
C LYS A 500 -21.39 -9.20 -10.04
N GLU A 501 -22.33 -9.36 -9.13
CA GLU A 501 -22.11 -10.23 -7.97
C GLU A 501 -21.89 -11.67 -8.44
N LYS A 502 -20.69 -12.21 -8.20
CA LYS A 502 -20.42 -13.63 -8.43
C LYS A 502 -21.07 -14.43 -7.31
N THR A 503 -22.09 -15.17 -7.62
CA THR A 503 -22.57 -16.22 -6.71
C THR A 503 -21.53 -17.32 -6.66
N PRO A 504 -20.89 -17.61 -5.52
CA PRO A 504 -19.89 -18.68 -5.46
C PRO A 504 -20.56 -20.02 -5.76
N SER A 505 -20.08 -20.71 -6.80
CA SER A 505 -20.49 -22.10 -7.05
C SER A 505 -19.65 -23.02 -6.16
N VAL A 506 -20.31 -23.72 -5.24
CA VAL A 506 -19.65 -24.73 -4.40
C VAL A 506 -19.87 -26.10 -5.05
N ARG A 507 -18.79 -26.78 -5.44
CA ARG A 507 -18.83 -28.20 -5.81
C ARG A 507 -18.32 -29.03 -4.63
N ILE A 508 -19.16 -29.90 -4.10
CA ILE A 508 -18.75 -30.88 -3.11
C ILE A 508 -18.38 -32.15 -3.86
N ILE A 509 -17.09 -32.54 -3.80
CA ILE A 509 -16.61 -33.83 -4.34
C ILE A 509 -16.45 -34.76 -3.14
N ALA A 510 -17.33 -35.74 -3.01
CA ALA A 510 -17.18 -36.82 -2.04
C ALA A 510 -16.46 -37.99 -2.74
N VAL A 511 -15.26 -38.35 -2.26
CA VAL A 511 -14.58 -39.59 -2.68
C VAL A 511 -15.03 -40.68 -1.74
N TYR A 512 -15.83 -41.59 -2.25
CA TYR A 512 -16.27 -42.78 -1.51
C TYR A 512 -15.29 -43.92 -1.77
N HIS A 513 -14.58 -44.35 -0.73
CA HIS A 513 -13.80 -45.59 -0.78
C HIS A 513 -14.66 -46.74 -0.26
N ASN A 514 -15.07 -47.61 -1.15
CA ASN A 514 -15.63 -48.90 -0.77
C ASN A 514 -14.50 -49.80 -0.28
N TYR A 515 -14.41 -49.99 1.03
CA TYR A 515 -13.67 -51.14 1.57
C TYR A 515 -14.61 -52.34 1.49
N LEU A 516 -14.42 -53.19 0.46
CA LEU A 516 -14.89 -54.57 0.44
C LEU A 516 -13.86 -55.45 1.14
#